data_e793ab65fa4cc07d9599766f7ce56145
#
_entry.id   e793ab65fa4cc07d9599766f7ce56145
#
_cell.length_a   1.000
_cell.length_b   1.000
_cell.length_c   1.000
_cell.angle_alpha   90.00
_cell.angle_beta   90.00
_cell.angle_gamma   90.00
#
_symmetry.space_group_name_H-M   'P 1'
#
loop_
_entity.id
_entity.type
_entity.pdbx_description
1 polymer ?
#
loop_
_entity_poly.entity_id
_entity_poly.type
_entity_poly.pdbx_seq_one_letter_code
_entity_poly.pdbx_strand_id
1 'polypeptide(L)'
;MYYGFYYDWTYILVLIGVVLSLLASSQVKGTFAKYSKIRSYSGMTGREAAEQILRRNGIYDVQVTHIAGNLTDHYDPRNKTLALSDPVYNSTSVAAIGVAAHECGHAVQHFEGYAPLSIRGALVPVVNFGSMISWPLIIIGLFMNGQMSSFLIDIGILLFMVAVAFHLITLPVEINASRRAVKVLGNSGMLRENEVGGVKKLLRAAAMTYVASAAAMILQLLRLLILTNGRRRND
;
A
#
# COMPACT_ATOMS: atom_id res chain seq x y z
N MET A 1 43.85 -5.33 -19.01
CA MET A 1 42.51 -4.82 -18.87
C MET A 1 41.99 -5.26 -17.50
N TYR A 2 42.17 -4.43 -16.46
CA TYR A 2 41.74 -4.74 -15.10
C TYR A 2 40.24 -4.44 -15.02
N TYR A 3 39.38 -5.46 -14.97
CA TYR A 3 37.99 -5.31 -14.54
C TYR A 3 37.99 -5.08 -13.03
N GLY A 4 38.17 -3.81 -12.62
CA GLY A 4 37.86 -3.43 -11.27
C GLY A 4 36.36 -3.56 -11.05
N PHE A 5 35.95 -4.43 -10.14
CA PHE A 5 34.59 -4.41 -9.60
C PHE A 5 34.41 -3.03 -8.96
N TYR A 6 33.79 -2.11 -9.69
CA TYR A 6 33.35 -0.85 -9.11
C TYR A 6 32.27 -1.18 -8.07
N TYR A 7 32.66 -1.23 -6.81
CA TYR A 7 31.75 -1.37 -5.70
C TYR A 7 30.90 -0.10 -5.62
N ASP A 8 29.68 -0.19 -6.18
CA ASP A 8 28.72 0.91 -6.07
C ASP A 8 28.12 0.90 -4.66
N TRP A 9 28.71 1.72 -3.78
CA TRP A 9 28.28 1.84 -2.38
C TRP A 9 26.80 2.24 -2.25
N THR A 10 26.19 2.83 -3.29
CA THR A 10 24.79 3.25 -3.26
C THR A 10 23.82 2.06 -3.22
N TYR A 11 24.29 0.83 -3.48
CA TYR A 11 23.47 -0.37 -3.25
C TYR A 11 23.05 -0.55 -1.80
N ILE A 12 23.75 0.07 -0.84
CA ILE A 12 23.33 0.06 0.57
C ILE A 12 21.94 0.70 0.75
N LEU A 13 21.60 1.72 -0.04
CA LEU A 13 20.28 2.36 0.00
C LEU A 13 19.17 1.38 -0.42
N VAL A 14 19.42 0.57 -1.45
CA VAL A 14 18.50 -0.48 -1.90
C VAL A 14 18.35 -1.54 -0.82
N LEU A 15 19.46 -1.99 -0.24
CA LEU A 15 19.46 -3.00 0.82
C LEU A 15 18.65 -2.54 2.04
N ILE A 16 18.81 -1.29 2.47
CA ILE A 16 18.00 -0.71 3.55
C ILE A 16 16.51 -0.76 3.18
N GLY A 17 16.12 -0.36 1.97
CA GLY A 17 14.73 -0.40 1.50
C GLY A 17 14.16 -1.83 1.51
N VAL A 18 14.94 -2.81 1.05
CA VAL A 18 14.55 -4.23 1.07
C VAL A 18 14.35 -4.72 2.50
N VAL A 19 15.29 -4.45 3.40
CA VAL A 19 15.20 -4.87 4.81
C VAL A 19 13.96 -4.27 5.47
N LEU A 20 13.70 -2.97 5.29
CA LEU A 20 12.51 -2.31 5.82
C LEU A 20 11.22 -2.96 5.30
N SER A 21 11.15 -3.28 4.01
CA SER A 21 10.00 -3.92 3.39
C SER A 21 9.78 -5.34 3.91
N LEU A 22 10.85 -6.12 4.09
CA LEU A 22 10.79 -7.47 4.66
C LEU A 22 10.33 -7.45 6.12
N LEU A 23 10.85 -6.54 6.94
CA LEU A 23 10.45 -6.39 8.34
C LEU A 23 8.98 -6.01 8.45
N ALA A 24 8.51 -5.02 7.69
CA ALA A 24 7.11 -4.60 7.68
C ALA A 24 6.19 -5.74 7.21
N SER A 25 6.55 -6.45 6.14
CA SER A 25 5.80 -7.61 5.64
C SER A 25 5.73 -8.74 6.66
N SER A 26 6.83 -9.05 7.32
CA SER A 26 6.86 -10.07 8.39
C SER A 26 5.97 -9.66 9.57
N GLN A 27 6.02 -8.39 9.97
CA GLN A 27 5.22 -7.86 11.08
C GLN A 27 3.71 -7.95 10.80
N VAL A 28 3.26 -7.56 9.60
CA VAL A 28 1.81 -7.64 9.28
C VAL A 28 1.34 -9.08 9.20
N LYS A 29 2.11 -9.98 8.56
CA LYS A 29 1.78 -11.41 8.49
C LYS A 29 1.72 -12.05 9.87
N GLY A 30 2.70 -11.78 10.74
CA GLY A 30 2.73 -12.29 12.12
C GLY A 30 1.57 -11.76 12.97
N THR A 31 1.24 -10.47 12.81
CA THR A 31 0.11 -9.86 13.52
C THR A 31 -1.23 -10.41 13.02
N PHE A 32 -1.39 -10.56 11.71
CA PHE A 32 -2.57 -11.19 11.13
C PHE A 32 -2.73 -12.62 11.62
N ALA A 33 -1.69 -13.47 11.55
CA ALA A 33 -1.71 -14.85 12.01
C ALA A 33 -2.04 -14.98 13.51
N LYS A 34 -1.60 -14.02 14.33
CA LYS A 34 -1.95 -13.97 15.76
C LYS A 34 -3.44 -13.74 15.97
N TYR A 35 -4.00 -12.69 15.35
CA TYR A 35 -5.39 -12.29 15.57
C TYR A 35 -6.41 -13.08 14.74
N SER A 36 -5.97 -13.84 13.73
CA SER A 36 -6.80 -14.82 13.00
C SER A 36 -7.18 -16.02 13.86
N LYS A 37 -6.41 -16.32 14.93
CA LYS A 37 -6.70 -17.40 15.87
C LYS A 37 -7.67 -17.00 16.98
N ILE A 38 -7.98 -15.73 17.10
CA ILE A 38 -8.84 -15.19 18.15
C ILE A 38 -10.23 -14.97 17.58
N ARG A 39 -11.21 -15.76 18.02
CA ARG A 39 -12.62 -15.58 17.68
C ARG A 39 -13.13 -14.26 18.29
N SER A 40 -13.83 -13.47 17.49
CA SER A 40 -14.44 -12.24 17.96
C SER A 40 -15.58 -12.48 18.94
N TYR A 41 -15.83 -11.52 19.81
CA TYR A 41 -16.94 -11.57 20.77
C TYR A 41 -18.31 -11.71 20.08
N SER A 42 -18.54 -10.97 19.01
CA SER A 42 -19.81 -11.02 18.27
C SER A 42 -20.03 -12.33 17.51
N GLY A 43 -18.94 -13.05 17.18
CA GLY A 43 -19.02 -14.24 16.33
C GLY A 43 -19.41 -13.94 14.86
N MET A 44 -19.48 -12.66 14.48
CA MET A 44 -19.78 -12.26 13.10
C MET A 44 -18.61 -12.62 12.18
N THR A 45 -18.94 -13.00 10.96
CA THR A 45 -17.97 -13.17 9.88
C THR A 45 -17.48 -11.81 9.37
N GLY A 46 -16.32 -11.80 8.68
CA GLY A 46 -15.83 -10.57 8.02
C GLY A 46 -16.85 -9.99 7.06
N ARG A 47 -17.57 -10.85 6.30
CA ARG A 47 -18.68 -10.44 5.42
C ARG A 47 -19.80 -9.73 6.19
N GLU A 48 -20.33 -10.37 7.23
CA GLU A 48 -21.43 -9.81 8.02
C GLU A 48 -21.02 -8.47 8.69
N ALA A 49 -19.77 -8.39 9.18
CA ALA A 49 -19.25 -7.16 9.74
C ALA A 49 -19.15 -6.05 8.68
N ALA A 50 -18.65 -6.36 7.47
CA ALA A 50 -18.59 -5.40 6.37
C ALA A 50 -19.99 -4.89 5.98
N GLU A 51 -20.95 -5.80 5.76
CA GLU A 51 -22.34 -5.43 5.42
C GLU A 51 -22.97 -4.53 6.50
N GLN A 52 -22.73 -4.84 7.78
CA GLN A 52 -23.27 -4.05 8.87
C GLN A 52 -22.59 -2.66 8.96
N ILE A 53 -21.26 -2.57 8.74
CA ILE A 53 -20.54 -1.29 8.74
C ILE A 53 -21.01 -0.40 7.59
N LEU A 54 -21.14 -0.95 6.39
CA LEU A 54 -21.66 -0.22 5.22
C LEU A 54 -23.06 0.35 5.48
N ARG A 55 -23.98 -0.49 5.95
CA ARG A 55 -25.38 -0.07 6.27
C ARG A 55 -25.42 1.04 7.32
N ARG A 56 -24.59 0.95 8.38
CA ARG A 56 -24.51 1.98 9.43
C ARG A 56 -24.00 3.33 8.91
N ASN A 57 -23.22 3.33 7.81
CA ASN A 57 -22.74 4.53 7.16
C ASN A 57 -23.64 4.99 5.99
N GLY A 58 -24.84 4.39 5.82
CA GLY A 58 -25.78 4.75 4.74
C GLY A 58 -25.35 4.28 3.36
N ILE A 59 -24.45 3.32 3.27
CA ILE A 59 -23.92 2.78 2.01
C ILE A 59 -24.66 1.48 1.70
N TYR A 60 -25.54 1.49 0.69
CA TYR A 60 -26.39 0.35 0.31
C TYR A 60 -26.07 -0.20 -1.07
N ASP A 61 -25.24 0.48 -1.84
CA ASP A 61 -24.90 0.19 -3.23
C ASP A 61 -23.53 -0.48 -3.41
N VAL A 62 -22.88 -0.87 -2.29
CA VAL A 62 -21.62 -1.63 -2.29
C VAL A 62 -21.93 -3.11 -2.02
N GLN A 63 -21.48 -3.98 -2.94
CA GLN A 63 -21.59 -5.42 -2.80
C GLN A 63 -20.38 -6.01 -2.09
N VAL A 64 -20.60 -6.84 -1.07
CA VAL A 64 -19.55 -7.60 -0.40
C VAL A 64 -19.42 -8.97 -1.06
N THR A 65 -18.28 -9.23 -1.68
CA THR A 65 -17.99 -10.44 -2.44
C THR A 65 -16.79 -11.20 -1.89
N HIS A 66 -16.72 -12.50 -2.20
CA HIS A 66 -15.55 -13.32 -1.92
C HIS A 66 -14.55 -13.26 -3.09
N ILE A 67 -13.25 -13.20 -2.75
CA ILE A 67 -12.14 -13.32 -3.70
C ILE A 67 -11.15 -14.37 -3.21
N ALA A 68 -10.64 -15.20 -4.12
CA ALA A 68 -9.63 -16.19 -3.79
C ALA A 68 -8.28 -15.57 -3.39
N GLY A 69 -7.57 -16.22 -2.48
CA GLY A 69 -6.23 -15.84 -2.07
C GLY A 69 -6.14 -15.37 -0.63
N ASN A 70 -4.93 -14.95 -0.24
CA ASN A 70 -4.65 -14.45 1.11
C ASN A 70 -4.22 -12.98 1.04
N LEU A 71 -4.84 -12.12 1.86
CA LEU A 71 -4.57 -10.68 1.89
C LEU A 71 -4.79 -10.00 0.52
N THR A 72 -5.77 -10.48 -0.22
CA THR A 72 -6.25 -9.92 -1.50
C THR A 72 -7.46 -9.03 -1.32
N ASP A 73 -7.81 -8.76 -0.07
CA ASP A 73 -8.92 -7.89 0.32
C ASP A 73 -8.76 -6.50 -0.30
N HIS A 74 -9.84 -5.96 -0.85
CA HIS A 74 -9.84 -4.62 -1.42
C HIS A 74 -11.25 -4.07 -1.65
N TYR A 75 -11.35 -2.75 -1.67
CA TYR A 75 -12.51 -2.03 -2.16
C TYR A 75 -12.26 -1.50 -3.58
N ASP A 76 -13.12 -1.82 -4.52
CA ASP A 76 -13.12 -1.25 -5.89
C ASP A 76 -14.22 -0.18 -6.02
N PRO A 77 -13.85 1.10 -6.11
CA PRO A 77 -14.81 2.20 -6.26
C PRO A 77 -15.50 2.23 -7.61
N ARG A 78 -14.92 1.61 -8.66
CA ARG A 78 -15.48 1.60 -10.02
C ARG A 78 -16.70 0.69 -10.10
N ASN A 79 -16.57 -0.49 -9.53
CA ASN A 79 -17.63 -1.51 -9.52
C ASN A 79 -18.44 -1.49 -8.23
N LYS A 80 -18.10 -0.62 -7.27
CA LYS A 80 -18.69 -0.58 -5.92
C LYS A 80 -18.70 -1.96 -5.25
N THR A 81 -17.55 -2.63 -5.31
CA THR A 81 -17.39 -3.98 -4.78
C THR A 81 -16.35 -3.97 -3.66
N LEU A 82 -16.72 -4.58 -2.54
CA LEU A 82 -15.83 -4.86 -1.42
C LEU A 82 -15.50 -6.34 -1.44
N ALA A 83 -14.33 -6.69 -1.95
CA ALA A 83 -13.87 -8.07 -2.09
C ALA A 83 -13.09 -8.49 -0.84
N LEU A 84 -13.47 -9.61 -0.23
CA LEU A 84 -12.82 -10.17 0.96
C LEU A 84 -12.22 -11.54 0.62
N SER A 85 -10.98 -11.75 1.05
CA SER A 85 -10.19 -12.94 0.78
C SER A 85 -10.63 -14.17 1.59
N ASP A 86 -10.12 -15.35 1.22
CA ASP A 86 -10.44 -16.62 1.88
C ASP A 86 -10.34 -16.58 3.42
N PRO A 87 -9.27 -16.04 4.04
CA PRO A 87 -9.15 -16.02 5.49
C PRO A 87 -10.01 -14.95 6.17
N VAL A 88 -10.70 -14.09 5.39
CA VAL A 88 -11.48 -12.97 5.92
C VAL A 88 -12.98 -13.17 5.72
N TYR A 89 -13.43 -13.58 4.54
CA TYR A 89 -14.84 -13.56 4.14
C TYR A 89 -15.75 -14.33 5.11
N ASN A 90 -15.45 -15.61 5.38
CA ASN A 90 -16.24 -16.48 6.26
C ASN A 90 -15.66 -16.60 7.69
N SER A 91 -14.56 -15.93 7.98
CA SER A 91 -13.88 -16.04 9.27
C SER A 91 -14.53 -15.14 10.33
N THR A 92 -14.71 -15.67 11.53
CA THR A 92 -15.23 -14.94 12.70
C THR A 92 -14.11 -14.36 13.58
N SER A 93 -12.89 -14.31 13.07
CA SER A 93 -11.73 -13.85 13.86
C SER A 93 -11.67 -12.33 13.99
N VAL A 94 -10.98 -11.87 15.03
CA VAL A 94 -10.70 -10.46 15.25
C VAL A 94 -9.94 -9.84 14.05
N ALA A 95 -9.02 -10.60 13.44
CA ALA A 95 -8.30 -10.14 12.24
C ALA A 95 -9.25 -9.95 11.05
N ALA A 96 -10.15 -10.91 10.82
CA ALA A 96 -11.11 -10.83 9.71
C ALA A 96 -12.02 -9.60 9.81
N ILE A 97 -12.59 -9.36 10.99
CA ILE A 97 -13.42 -8.16 11.24
C ILE A 97 -12.59 -6.89 11.07
N GLY A 98 -11.34 -6.88 11.52
CA GLY A 98 -10.44 -5.73 11.38
C GLY A 98 -10.13 -5.39 9.93
N VAL A 99 -9.81 -6.39 9.09
CA VAL A 99 -9.57 -6.22 7.65
C VAL A 99 -10.84 -5.78 6.93
N ALA A 100 -11.96 -6.45 7.17
CA ALA A 100 -13.25 -6.08 6.59
C ALA A 100 -13.65 -4.62 6.93
N ALA A 101 -13.42 -4.21 8.17
CA ALA A 101 -13.67 -2.82 8.59
C ALA A 101 -12.72 -1.82 7.90
N HIS A 102 -11.48 -2.21 7.60
CA HIS A 102 -10.53 -1.38 6.86
C HIS A 102 -11.02 -1.13 5.43
N GLU A 103 -11.45 -2.18 4.72
CA GLU A 103 -12.01 -2.06 3.37
C GLU A 103 -13.30 -1.23 3.36
N CYS A 104 -14.14 -1.38 4.40
CA CYS A 104 -15.26 -0.46 4.60
C CYS A 104 -14.81 0.99 4.81
N GLY A 105 -13.64 1.21 5.44
CA GLY A 105 -13.05 2.53 5.57
C GLY A 105 -12.79 3.20 4.21
N HIS A 106 -12.33 2.44 3.21
CA HIS A 106 -12.20 2.93 1.83
C HIS A 106 -13.55 3.20 1.16
N ALA A 107 -14.54 2.34 1.39
CA ALA A 107 -15.90 2.59 0.87
C ALA A 107 -16.49 3.89 1.45
N VAL A 108 -16.31 4.14 2.75
CA VAL A 108 -16.73 5.38 3.41
C VAL A 108 -15.95 6.59 2.87
N GLN A 109 -14.64 6.47 2.66
CA GLN A 109 -13.84 7.53 2.01
C GLN A 109 -14.41 7.89 0.62
N HIS A 110 -14.75 6.89 -0.18
CA HIS A 110 -15.32 7.10 -1.50
C HIS A 110 -16.71 7.77 -1.40
N PHE A 111 -17.57 7.28 -0.51
CA PHE A 111 -18.91 7.83 -0.28
C PHE A 111 -18.88 9.30 0.17
N GLU A 112 -17.93 9.66 1.03
CA GLU A 112 -17.75 11.04 1.52
C GLU A 112 -16.95 11.95 0.56
N GLY A 113 -16.48 11.44 -0.58
CA GLY A 113 -15.68 12.22 -1.53
C GLY A 113 -14.30 12.62 -0.98
N TYR A 114 -13.63 11.74 -0.22
CA TYR A 114 -12.32 12.03 0.37
C TYR A 114 -11.27 12.29 -0.71
N ALA A 115 -10.88 13.57 -0.87
CA ALA A 115 -10.03 14.04 -1.96
C ALA A 115 -8.73 13.24 -2.18
N PRO A 116 -7.95 12.83 -1.15
CA PRO A 116 -6.75 12.03 -1.37
C PRO A 116 -7.02 10.67 -2.03
N LEU A 117 -8.18 10.02 -1.77
CA LEU A 117 -8.57 8.77 -2.43
C LEU A 117 -8.85 9.01 -3.92
N SER A 118 -9.53 10.09 -4.26
CA SER A 118 -9.83 10.46 -5.65
C SER A 118 -8.55 10.78 -6.43
N ILE A 119 -7.62 11.54 -5.82
CA ILE A 119 -6.31 11.85 -6.40
C ILE A 119 -5.52 10.55 -6.63
N ARG A 120 -5.46 9.66 -5.63
CA ARG A 120 -4.83 8.34 -5.76
C ARG A 120 -5.42 7.58 -6.95
N GLY A 121 -6.75 7.51 -7.06
CA GLY A 121 -7.44 6.82 -8.15
C GLY A 121 -7.10 7.36 -9.53
N ALA A 122 -7.04 8.69 -9.68
CA ALA A 122 -6.66 9.36 -10.93
C ALA A 122 -5.19 9.12 -11.32
N LEU A 123 -4.29 8.97 -10.34
CA LEU A 123 -2.87 8.74 -10.59
C LEU A 123 -2.53 7.29 -10.96
N VAL A 124 -3.37 6.30 -10.61
CA VAL A 124 -3.09 4.87 -10.88
C VAL A 124 -2.70 4.60 -12.34
N PRO A 125 -3.45 5.02 -13.39
CA PRO A 125 -3.07 4.73 -14.77
C PRO A 125 -1.76 5.43 -15.16
N VAL A 126 -1.51 6.65 -14.68
CA VAL A 126 -0.28 7.41 -14.95
C VAL A 126 0.92 6.71 -14.32
N VAL A 127 0.79 6.25 -13.08
CA VAL A 127 1.87 5.55 -12.37
C VAL A 127 2.15 4.18 -12.98
N ASN A 128 1.12 3.42 -13.35
CA ASN A 128 1.31 2.11 -13.98
C ASN A 128 2.07 2.23 -15.31
N PHE A 129 1.68 3.17 -16.16
CA PHE A 129 2.38 3.43 -17.42
C PHE A 129 3.78 4.00 -17.18
N GLY A 130 3.89 5.03 -16.33
CA GLY A 130 5.16 5.71 -16.04
C GLY A 130 6.19 4.79 -15.41
N SER A 131 5.81 3.96 -14.43
CA SER A 131 6.74 3.02 -13.80
C SER A 131 7.22 1.92 -14.74
N MET A 132 6.37 1.46 -15.67
CA MET A 132 6.75 0.48 -16.68
C MET A 132 7.82 1.02 -17.64
N ILE A 133 7.75 2.32 -18.00
CA ILE A 133 8.65 2.95 -18.97
C ILE A 133 9.88 3.56 -18.31
N SER A 134 9.79 3.98 -17.05
CA SER A 134 10.86 4.67 -16.32
C SER A 134 12.19 3.91 -16.37
N TRP A 135 12.19 2.62 -16.00
CA TRP A 135 13.40 1.81 -16.00
C TRP A 135 14.01 1.57 -17.36
N PRO A 136 13.25 1.17 -18.41
CA PRO A 136 13.77 1.10 -19.77
C PRO A 136 14.44 2.41 -20.23
N LEU A 137 13.82 3.56 -19.99
CA LEU A 137 14.39 4.85 -20.37
C LEU A 137 15.73 5.14 -19.68
N ILE A 138 15.79 4.90 -18.36
CA ILE A 138 17.04 5.08 -17.59
C ILE A 138 18.13 4.14 -18.12
N ILE A 139 17.81 2.85 -18.32
CA ILE A 139 18.77 1.86 -18.78
C ILE A 139 19.29 2.24 -20.17
N ILE A 140 18.41 2.52 -21.13
CA ILE A 140 18.82 2.93 -22.51
C ILE A 140 19.69 4.19 -22.42
N GLY A 141 19.27 5.18 -21.64
CA GLY A 141 20.04 6.40 -21.43
C GLY A 141 21.45 6.13 -20.87
N LEU A 142 21.62 5.14 -19.98
CA LEU A 142 22.92 4.77 -19.43
C LEU A 142 23.87 4.15 -20.47
N PHE A 143 23.34 3.47 -21.51
CA PHE A 143 24.14 2.89 -22.61
C PHE A 143 24.40 3.87 -23.75
N MET A 144 23.71 5.02 -23.78
CA MET A 144 23.92 6.07 -24.79
C MET A 144 24.90 7.13 -24.30
N ASN A 145 25.40 7.96 -25.24
CA ASN A 145 26.26 9.11 -24.95
C ASN A 145 25.62 10.40 -25.48
N GLY A 146 26.11 11.54 -24.99
CA GLY A 146 25.68 12.87 -25.45
C GLY A 146 24.31 13.30 -24.89
N GLN A 147 23.72 14.33 -25.48
CA GLN A 147 22.48 14.97 -25.00
C GLN A 147 21.29 14.02 -24.91
N MET A 148 21.18 13.06 -25.84
CA MET A 148 20.08 12.09 -25.85
C MET A 148 20.14 11.17 -24.62
N SER A 149 21.34 10.80 -24.17
CA SER A 149 21.53 10.04 -22.91
C SER A 149 20.92 10.76 -21.73
N SER A 150 21.31 12.02 -21.52
CA SER A 150 20.82 12.84 -20.41
C SER A 150 19.32 13.05 -20.47
N PHE A 151 18.76 13.32 -21.65
CA PHE A 151 17.33 13.49 -21.87
C PHE A 151 16.51 12.26 -21.48
N LEU A 152 16.93 11.06 -21.90
CA LEU A 152 16.24 9.80 -21.55
C LEU A 152 16.30 9.49 -20.07
N ILE A 153 17.45 9.72 -19.42
CA ILE A 153 17.62 9.54 -17.99
C ILE A 153 16.71 10.51 -17.22
N ASP A 154 16.66 11.78 -17.62
CA ASP A 154 15.85 12.79 -16.94
C ASP A 154 14.35 12.48 -17.03
N ILE A 155 13.84 12.07 -18.19
CA ILE A 155 12.45 11.62 -18.32
C ILE A 155 12.19 10.38 -17.47
N GLY A 156 13.09 9.41 -17.48
CA GLY A 156 12.97 8.21 -16.65
C GLY A 156 12.90 8.53 -15.16
N ILE A 157 13.75 9.44 -14.67
CA ILE A 157 13.74 9.91 -13.28
C ILE A 157 12.44 10.68 -12.98
N LEU A 158 11.97 11.53 -13.88
CA LEU A 158 10.71 12.27 -13.70
C LEU A 158 9.53 11.30 -13.53
N LEU A 159 9.43 10.28 -14.37
CA LEU A 159 8.40 9.25 -14.25
C LEU A 159 8.53 8.46 -12.94
N PHE A 160 9.75 8.18 -12.50
CA PHE A 160 9.99 7.55 -11.22
C PHE A 160 9.57 8.43 -10.04
N MET A 161 9.81 9.75 -10.11
CA MET A 161 9.34 10.71 -9.09
C MET A 161 7.81 10.72 -8.97
N VAL A 162 7.08 10.57 -10.08
CA VAL A 162 5.61 10.44 -10.04
C VAL A 162 5.19 9.19 -9.28
N ALA A 163 5.90 8.07 -9.45
CA ALA A 163 5.65 6.86 -8.66
C ALA A 163 5.95 7.06 -7.16
N VAL A 164 7.01 7.77 -6.81
CA VAL A 164 7.31 8.15 -5.40
C VAL A 164 6.19 9.01 -4.83
N ALA A 165 5.73 10.02 -5.56
CA ALA A 165 4.63 10.89 -5.14
C ALA A 165 3.34 10.11 -4.90
N PHE A 166 3.04 9.13 -5.74
CA PHE A 166 1.89 8.23 -5.57
C PHE A 166 1.97 7.45 -4.25
N HIS A 167 3.13 6.89 -3.89
CA HIS A 167 3.31 6.21 -2.62
C HIS A 167 3.08 7.15 -1.43
N LEU A 168 3.55 8.41 -1.53
CA LEU A 168 3.33 9.41 -0.47
C LEU A 168 1.86 9.81 -0.34
N ILE A 169 1.13 9.96 -1.46
CA ILE A 169 -0.32 10.25 -1.45
C ILE A 169 -1.13 9.06 -0.93
N THR A 170 -0.66 7.84 -1.14
CA THR A 170 -1.33 6.64 -0.63
C THR A 170 -1.28 6.55 0.89
N LEU A 171 -0.23 7.00 1.55
CA LEU A 171 -0.08 6.94 3.02
C LEU A 171 -1.26 7.57 3.80
N PRO A 172 -1.66 8.82 3.56
CA PRO A 172 -2.80 9.42 4.25
C PRO A 172 -4.12 8.70 3.98
N VAL A 173 -4.30 8.12 2.78
CA VAL A 173 -5.49 7.33 2.43
C VAL A 173 -5.58 6.10 3.33
N GLU A 174 -4.52 5.32 3.43
CA GLU A 174 -4.46 4.08 4.21
C GLU A 174 -4.56 4.33 5.72
N ILE A 175 -3.88 5.36 6.22
CA ILE A 175 -3.97 5.76 7.63
C ILE A 175 -5.39 6.23 7.98
N ASN A 176 -6.04 6.99 7.10
CA ASN A 176 -7.40 7.47 7.31
C ASN A 176 -8.41 6.32 7.29
N ALA A 177 -8.32 5.37 6.32
CA ALA A 177 -9.17 4.18 6.28
C ALA A 177 -9.02 3.35 7.56
N SER A 178 -7.79 3.10 8.02
CA SER A 178 -7.51 2.39 9.27
C SER A 178 -8.08 3.10 10.50
N ARG A 179 -8.00 4.43 10.57
CA ARG A 179 -8.60 5.21 11.67
C ARG A 179 -10.12 5.11 11.68
N ARG A 180 -10.76 5.16 10.50
CA ARG A 180 -12.21 4.96 10.35
C ARG A 180 -12.63 3.58 10.81
N ALA A 181 -11.90 2.52 10.40
CA ALA A 181 -12.13 1.16 10.85
C ALA A 181 -12.10 1.02 12.38
N VAL A 182 -11.04 1.51 13.01
CA VAL A 182 -10.91 1.47 14.48
C VAL A 182 -12.04 2.24 15.19
N LYS A 183 -12.41 3.43 14.66
CA LYS A 183 -13.49 4.24 15.22
C LYS A 183 -14.84 3.54 15.13
N VAL A 184 -15.16 2.97 13.97
CA VAL A 184 -16.42 2.23 13.75
C VAL A 184 -16.50 1.02 14.65
N LEU A 185 -15.44 0.21 14.73
CA LEU A 185 -15.41 -0.98 15.57
C LEU A 185 -15.50 -0.65 17.07
N GLY A 186 -14.87 0.44 17.52
CA GLY A 186 -14.96 0.89 18.91
C GLY A 186 -16.38 1.33 19.33
N ASN A 187 -17.16 1.85 18.36
CA ASN A 187 -18.51 2.37 18.63
C ASN A 187 -19.63 1.38 18.25
N SER A 188 -19.30 0.25 17.65
CA SER A 188 -20.29 -0.66 17.06
C SER A 188 -20.79 -1.75 18.00
N GLY A 189 -20.02 -2.08 19.03
CA GLY A 189 -20.26 -3.25 19.88
C GLY A 189 -19.94 -4.60 19.21
N MET A 190 -19.37 -4.60 17.98
CA MET A 190 -18.96 -5.83 17.27
C MET A 190 -17.77 -6.51 17.94
N LEU A 191 -16.90 -5.73 18.54
CA LEU A 191 -15.69 -6.18 19.23
C LEU A 191 -15.64 -5.63 20.65
N ARG A 192 -15.04 -6.37 21.57
CA ARG A 192 -14.68 -5.86 22.90
C ARG A 192 -13.50 -4.89 22.79
N GLU A 193 -13.29 -4.07 23.81
CA GLU A 193 -12.23 -3.06 23.83
C GLU A 193 -10.82 -3.66 23.59
N ASN A 194 -10.52 -4.79 24.23
CA ASN A 194 -9.26 -5.52 24.03
C ASN A 194 -9.09 -6.06 22.60
N GLU A 195 -10.17 -6.48 21.94
CA GLU A 195 -10.19 -6.93 20.55
C GLU A 195 -9.97 -5.77 19.58
N VAL A 196 -10.60 -4.61 19.82
CA VAL A 196 -10.33 -3.37 19.09
C VAL A 196 -8.86 -2.98 19.22
N GLY A 197 -8.25 -3.16 20.39
CA GLY A 197 -6.81 -3.02 20.59
C GLY A 197 -5.98 -3.94 19.70
N GLY A 198 -6.46 -5.17 19.46
CA GLY A 198 -5.87 -6.13 18.52
C GLY A 198 -5.95 -5.67 17.07
N VAL A 199 -7.13 -5.21 16.64
CA VAL A 199 -7.33 -4.63 15.30
C VAL A 199 -6.42 -3.42 15.09
N LYS A 200 -6.33 -2.52 16.07
CA LYS A 200 -5.43 -1.35 15.99
C LYS A 200 -3.97 -1.75 15.76
N LYS A 201 -3.49 -2.82 16.42
CA LYS A 201 -2.14 -3.35 16.20
C LYS A 201 -1.97 -3.93 14.80
N LEU A 202 -2.97 -4.68 14.30
CA LEU A 202 -2.97 -5.24 12.96
C LEU A 202 -2.93 -4.15 11.89
N LEU A 203 -3.84 -3.18 11.96
CA LEU A 203 -3.92 -2.09 10.98
C LEU A 203 -2.70 -1.16 11.03
N ARG A 204 -2.10 -0.96 12.22
CA ARG A 204 -0.82 -0.26 12.32
C ARG A 204 0.31 -1.02 11.65
N ALA A 205 0.38 -2.35 11.81
CA ALA A 205 1.38 -3.17 11.13
C ALA A 205 1.17 -3.14 9.61
N ALA A 206 -0.09 -3.15 9.13
CA ALA A 206 -0.40 -2.98 7.71
C ALA A 206 0.03 -1.59 7.20
N ALA A 207 -0.26 -0.51 7.92
CA ALA A 207 0.17 0.84 7.56
C ALA A 207 1.69 0.97 7.45
N MET A 208 2.46 0.24 8.28
CA MET A 208 3.92 0.24 8.19
C MET A 208 4.46 -0.36 6.89
N THR A 209 3.70 -1.20 6.18
CA THR A 209 4.12 -1.68 4.85
C THR A 209 4.12 -0.57 3.82
N TYR A 210 3.15 0.34 3.87
CA TYR A 210 3.12 1.53 3.00
C TYR A 210 4.23 2.52 3.33
N VAL A 211 4.56 2.70 4.62
CA VAL A 211 5.70 3.53 5.05
C VAL A 211 7.01 2.94 4.54
N ALA A 212 7.21 1.62 4.68
CA ALA A 212 8.40 0.93 4.19
C ALA A 212 8.54 1.02 2.67
N SER A 213 7.43 0.86 1.92
CA SER A 213 7.41 1.00 0.46
C SER A 213 7.76 2.43 0.03
N ALA A 214 7.18 3.45 0.66
CA ALA A 214 7.50 4.84 0.37
C ALA A 214 8.98 5.15 0.67
N ALA A 215 9.51 4.68 1.80
CA ALA A 215 10.91 4.83 2.15
C ALA A 215 11.83 4.14 1.13
N ALA A 216 11.52 2.91 0.73
CA ALA A 216 12.29 2.17 -0.29
C ALA A 216 12.32 2.93 -1.63
N MET A 217 11.19 3.48 -2.07
CA MET A 217 11.10 4.27 -3.30
C MET A 217 11.90 5.56 -3.21
N ILE A 218 11.88 6.25 -2.07
CA ILE A 218 12.70 7.47 -1.84
C ILE A 218 14.20 7.12 -1.86
N LEU A 219 14.61 6.05 -1.19
CA LEU A 219 16.00 5.60 -1.18
C LEU A 219 16.49 5.22 -2.59
N GLN A 220 15.63 4.56 -3.38
CA GLN A 220 15.92 4.24 -4.77
C GLN A 220 16.03 5.50 -5.64
N LEU A 221 15.15 6.50 -5.44
CA LEU A 221 15.23 7.79 -6.13
C LEU A 221 16.54 8.50 -5.79
N LEU A 222 16.91 8.54 -4.52
CA LEU A 222 18.17 9.13 -4.06
C LEU A 222 19.36 8.45 -4.73
N ARG A 223 19.36 7.12 -4.81
CA ARG A 223 20.37 6.36 -5.52
C ARG A 223 20.48 6.79 -6.99
N LEU A 224 19.36 6.85 -7.70
CA LEU A 224 19.34 7.28 -9.11
C LEU A 224 19.92 8.68 -9.29
N LEU A 225 19.56 9.62 -8.42
CA LEU A 225 20.07 10.99 -8.46
C LEU A 225 21.59 11.05 -8.19
N ILE A 226 22.12 10.26 -7.26
CA ILE A 226 23.56 10.19 -6.97
C ILE A 226 24.31 9.66 -8.20
N LEU A 227 23.85 8.58 -8.81
CA LEU A 227 24.49 7.94 -9.96
C LEU A 227 24.51 8.87 -11.19
N THR A 228 23.38 9.54 -11.47
CA THR A 228 23.26 10.41 -12.64
C THR A 228 24.02 11.73 -12.47
N ASN A 229 24.05 12.32 -11.25
CA ASN A 229 24.86 13.50 -11.00
C ASN A 229 26.36 13.23 -11.08
N GLY A 230 26.82 12.04 -10.65
CA GLY A 230 28.21 11.62 -10.79
C GLY A 230 28.66 11.55 -12.25
N ARG A 231 27.77 11.11 -13.15
CA ARG A 231 28.05 11.01 -14.60
C ARG A 231 28.14 12.40 -15.25
N ARG A 232 27.22 13.33 -14.95
CA ARG A 232 27.21 14.70 -15.47
C ARG A 232 28.42 15.55 -15.09
N ARG A 233 29.16 15.16 -14.07
CA ARG A 233 30.40 15.85 -13.65
C ARG A 233 31.65 15.34 -14.39
N ASN A 234 31.52 14.19 -15.04
CA ASN A 234 32.61 13.53 -15.77
C ASN A 234 32.51 13.67 -17.29
N ASP A 235 31.36 14.17 -17.81
CA ASP A 235 31.13 14.59 -19.19
C ASP A 235 31.37 16.11 -19.31
#